data_ba331c3b1ecc4e7d39ac573ddeab92f1
#
_entry.id   ba331c3b1ecc4e7d39ac573ddeab92f1
#
_cell.length_a   1.000
_cell.length_b   1.000
_cell.length_c   1.000
_cell.angle_alpha   90.00
_cell.angle_beta   90.00
_cell.angle_gamma   90.00
#
_symmetry.space_group_name_H-M   'P 1'
#
loop_
_entity.id
_entity.type
_entity.pdbx_description
1 polymer ?
#
loop_
_entity_poly.entity_id
_entity_poly.type
_entity_poly.pdbx_seq_one_letter_code
_entity_poly.pdbx_strand_id
1 'polypeptide(L)'
;MGYISVRNAHKEFMKDGEPLTILEDVNLDIEKGEFICLLGPSGSGKSTLLNAIAGFELVTSGSITIDGEEVKAPQLRYVTVFQNYGLLPWRTVESNIELGLESKKVPKEERPAIIDKYVKMVGLDH
;
A
#
# COMPACT_ATOMS: atom_id res chain seq x y z
N MET A 1 -19.34 8.28 -7.62
CA MET A 1 -18.40 7.22 -7.23
C MET A 1 -16.98 7.73 -7.46
N GLY A 2 -16.10 7.67 -6.45
CA GLY A 2 -14.74 8.17 -6.55
C GLY A 2 -13.80 7.22 -7.30
N TYR A 3 -12.58 7.67 -7.54
CA TYR A 3 -11.50 6.82 -8.06
C TYR A 3 -11.21 5.67 -7.11
N ILE A 4 -11.13 5.97 -5.80
CA ILE A 4 -11.14 4.95 -4.74
C ILE A 4 -12.47 5.06 -4.02
N SER A 5 -13.22 3.97 -3.95
CA SER A 5 -14.50 3.92 -3.26
C SER A 5 -14.47 2.84 -2.18
N VAL A 6 -14.70 3.25 -0.94
CA VAL A 6 -14.87 2.34 0.20
C VAL A 6 -16.34 2.39 0.60
N ARG A 7 -17.01 1.24 0.61
CA ARG A 7 -18.44 1.15 0.89
C ARG A 7 -18.72 0.13 1.98
N ASN A 8 -19.28 0.61 3.07
CA ASN A 8 -19.71 -0.20 4.21
C ASN A 8 -18.63 -1.20 4.64
N ALA A 9 -17.36 -0.75 4.62
CA ALA A 9 -16.23 -1.60 4.91
C ALA A 9 -16.21 -1.97 6.39
N HIS A 10 -16.16 -3.26 6.64
CA HIS A 10 -16.11 -3.84 7.97
C HIS A 10 -14.93 -4.80 8.03
N LYS A 11 -14.11 -4.71 9.06
CA LYS A 11 -12.98 -5.61 9.27
C LYS A 11 -12.90 -6.06 10.70
N GLU A 12 -12.94 -7.38 10.88
CA GLU A 12 -12.78 -8.03 12.16
C GLU A 12 -11.51 -8.90 12.15
N PHE A 13 -10.84 -8.94 13.29
CA PHE A 13 -9.79 -9.91 13.56
C PHE A 13 -10.19 -10.74 14.76
N MET A 14 -9.78 -12.00 14.79
CA MET A 14 -9.97 -12.85 15.96
C MET A 14 -8.89 -12.55 17.00
N LYS A 15 -9.29 -12.22 18.20
CA LYS A 15 -8.41 -12.00 19.34
C LYS A 15 -8.92 -12.82 20.53
N ASP A 16 -8.08 -13.72 21.03
CA ASP A 16 -8.41 -14.59 22.16
C ASP A 16 -9.73 -15.35 21.98
N GLY A 17 -10.01 -15.80 20.75
CA GLY A 17 -11.22 -16.53 20.42
C GLY A 17 -12.46 -15.67 20.18
N GLU A 18 -12.35 -14.35 20.30
CA GLU A 18 -13.45 -13.42 20.11
C GLU A 18 -13.17 -12.47 18.93
N PRO A 19 -14.22 -12.06 18.17
CA PRO A 19 -14.02 -11.09 17.11
C PRO A 19 -13.75 -9.71 17.67
N LEU A 20 -12.71 -9.06 17.12
CA LEU A 20 -12.38 -7.67 17.42
C LEU A 20 -12.61 -6.85 16.17
N THR A 21 -13.58 -5.94 16.21
CA THR A 21 -13.88 -5.05 15.10
C THR A 21 -12.92 -3.89 15.07
N ILE A 22 -12.22 -3.73 13.95
CA ILE A 22 -11.26 -2.63 13.72
C ILE A 22 -11.85 -1.57 12.78
N LEU A 23 -12.57 -1.99 11.75
CA LEU A 23 -13.30 -1.09 10.85
C LEU A 23 -14.78 -1.42 10.91
N GLU A 24 -15.61 -0.40 11.12
CA GLU A 24 -17.05 -0.56 11.20
C GLU A 24 -17.73 0.47 10.29
N ASP A 25 -18.44 -0.06 9.29
CA ASP A 25 -19.22 0.73 8.32
C ASP A 25 -18.47 1.95 7.76
N VAL A 26 -17.23 1.73 7.31
CA VAL A 26 -16.41 2.80 6.75
C VAL A 26 -16.84 3.11 5.33
N ASN A 27 -17.11 4.37 5.07
CA ASN A 27 -17.49 4.88 3.76
C ASN A 27 -16.57 6.05 3.39
N LEU A 28 -15.93 5.98 2.23
CA LEU A 28 -14.96 6.98 1.79
C LEU A 28 -14.89 6.98 0.27
N ASP A 29 -14.91 8.16 -0.31
CA ASP A 29 -14.64 8.38 -1.73
C ASP A 29 -13.42 9.28 -1.88
N ILE A 30 -12.48 8.85 -2.72
CA ILE A 30 -11.29 9.63 -3.05
C ILE A 30 -11.26 9.81 -4.56
N GLU A 31 -11.20 11.05 -5.02
CA GLU A 31 -11.08 11.37 -6.42
C GLU A 31 -9.63 11.22 -6.90
N LYS A 32 -9.46 10.98 -8.18
CA LYS A 32 -8.13 10.87 -8.77
C LYS A 32 -7.36 12.19 -8.60
N GLY A 33 -6.12 12.08 -8.13
CA GLY A 33 -5.25 13.24 -7.91
C GLY A 33 -5.39 13.90 -6.55
N GLU A 34 -6.33 13.47 -5.70
CA GLU A 34 -6.45 14.01 -4.35
C GLU A 34 -5.31 13.52 -3.44
N PHE A 35 -4.91 14.38 -2.52
CA PHE A 35 -4.00 14.05 -1.43
C PHE A 35 -4.82 13.96 -0.14
N ILE A 36 -4.91 12.77 0.43
CA ILE A 36 -5.76 12.47 1.58
C ILE A 36 -4.91 12.13 2.80
N CYS A 37 -5.26 12.71 3.96
CA CYS A 37 -4.66 12.36 5.25
C CYS A 37 -5.69 11.66 6.13
N LEU A 38 -5.31 10.54 6.73
CA LEU A 38 -6.11 9.85 7.74
C LEU A 38 -5.55 10.20 9.11
N LEU A 39 -6.36 10.84 9.94
CA LEU A 39 -5.97 11.27 11.28
C LEU A 39 -6.76 10.50 12.33
N GLY A 40 -6.10 10.21 13.43
CA GLY A 40 -6.73 9.52 14.55
C GLY A 40 -5.68 8.96 15.51
N PRO A 41 -6.10 8.61 16.74
CA PRO A 41 -5.18 8.04 17.72
C PRO A 41 -4.70 6.66 17.31
N SER A 42 -3.64 6.18 17.96
CA SER A 42 -3.15 4.81 17.79
C SER A 42 -4.28 3.81 18.08
N GLY A 43 -4.39 2.78 17.23
CA GLY A 43 -5.42 1.76 17.38
C GLY A 43 -6.79 2.12 16.80
N SER A 44 -6.91 3.25 16.07
CA SER A 44 -8.17 3.67 15.47
C SER A 44 -8.48 2.99 14.11
N GLY A 45 -7.59 2.14 13.61
CA GLY A 45 -7.79 1.41 12.36
C GLY A 45 -7.22 2.06 11.10
N LYS A 46 -6.44 3.14 11.22
CA LYS A 46 -5.84 3.84 10.07
C LYS A 46 -4.98 2.91 9.20
N SER A 47 -4.05 2.19 9.82
CA SER A 47 -3.18 1.26 9.11
C SER A 47 -3.96 0.10 8.50
N THR A 48 -4.98 -0.38 9.18
CA THR A 48 -5.86 -1.44 8.67
C THR A 48 -6.61 -0.97 7.42
N LEU A 49 -7.13 0.26 7.43
CA LEU A 49 -7.80 0.82 6.26
C LEU A 49 -6.84 1.00 5.09
N LEU A 50 -5.64 1.50 5.34
CA LEU A 50 -4.62 1.65 4.30
C LEU A 50 -4.23 0.29 3.71
N ASN A 51 -4.03 -0.72 4.55
CA ASN A 51 -3.71 -2.08 4.11
C ASN A 51 -4.85 -2.70 3.30
N ALA A 52 -6.09 -2.40 3.67
CA ALA A 52 -7.27 -2.87 2.94
C ALA A 52 -7.35 -2.22 1.55
N ILE A 53 -7.10 -0.92 1.45
CA ILE A 53 -7.06 -0.22 0.16
C ILE A 53 -5.91 -0.73 -0.72
N ALA A 54 -4.75 -0.99 -0.10
CA ALA A 54 -3.58 -1.52 -0.81
C ALA A 54 -3.73 -2.99 -1.25
N GLY A 55 -4.69 -3.72 -0.68
CA GLY A 55 -4.92 -5.12 -1.01
C GLY A 55 -4.17 -6.13 -0.15
N PHE A 56 -3.48 -5.69 0.90
CA PHE A 56 -2.77 -6.58 1.84
C PHE A 56 -3.70 -7.25 2.82
N GLU A 57 -4.84 -6.61 3.13
CA GLU A 57 -5.89 -7.16 3.98
C GLU A 57 -7.20 -7.08 3.23
N LEU A 58 -7.99 -8.13 3.26
CA LEU A 58 -9.33 -8.10 2.69
C LEU A 58 -10.33 -7.72 3.77
N VAL A 59 -11.32 -6.90 3.41
CA VAL A 59 -12.41 -6.56 4.33
C VAL A 59 -13.25 -7.79 4.64
N THR A 60 -13.81 -7.85 5.85
CA THR A 60 -14.71 -8.93 6.26
C THR A 60 -16.03 -8.82 5.51
N SER A 61 -16.54 -7.60 5.34
CA SER A 61 -17.71 -7.30 4.52
C SER A 61 -17.60 -5.88 3.97
N GLY A 62 -18.50 -5.53 3.07
CA GLY A 62 -18.41 -4.30 2.32
C GLY A 62 -17.50 -4.44 1.11
N SER A 63 -17.11 -3.34 0.51
CA SER A 63 -16.28 -3.38 -0.69
C SER A 63 -15.30 -2.21 -0.76
N ILE A 64 -14.17 -2.45 -1.41
CA ILE A 64 -13.21 -1.41 -1.79
C ILE A 64 -12.93 -1.58 -3.27
N THR A 65 -13.12 -0.52 -4.05
CA THR A 65 -12.81 -0.50 -5.47
C THR A 65 -11.81 0.60 -5.78
N ILE A 66 -10.93 0.36 -6.73
CA ILE A 66 -10.02 1.35 -7.28
C ILE A 66 -10.20 1.35 -8.79
N ASP A 67 -10.52 2.50 -9.35
CA ASP A 67 -10.77 2.68 -10.79
C ASP A 67 -11.82 1.67 -11.31
N GLY A 68 -12.87 1.43 -10.50
CA GLY A 68 -13.96 0.51 -10.84
C GLY A 68 -13.67 -0.97 -10.61
N GLU A 69 -12.45 -1.33 -10.25
CA GLU A 69 -12.07 -2.72 -9.98
C GLU A 69 -12.04 -3.02 -8.49
N GLU A 70 -12.65 -4.12 -8.08
CA GLU A 70 -12.61 -4.55 -6.69
C GLU A 70 -11.20 -4.94 -6.26
N VAL A 71 -10.77 -4.47 -5.09
CA VAL A 71 -9.46 -4.78 -4.53
C VAL A 71 -9.48 -6.18 -3.93
N LYS A 72 -8.68 -7.09 -4.52
CA LYS A 72 -8.57 -8.50 -4.08
C LYS A 72 -7.15 -8.88 -3.67
N ALA A 73 -6.15 -8.12 -4.13
CA ALA A 73 -4.74 -8.40 -3.87
C ALA A 73 -3.92 -7.15 -4.12
N PRO A 74 -2.68 -7.08 -3.60
CA PRO A 74 -1.77 -5.99 -3.93
C PRO A 74 -1.44 -5.96 -5.42
N GLN A 75 -1.25 -4.75 -5.97
CA GLN A 75 -0.89 -4.56 -7.38
C GLN A 75 0.32 -3.64 -7.49
N LEU A 76 1.17 -3.91 -8.48
CA LEU A 76 2.41 -3.14 -8.70
C LEU A 76 2.15 -1.67 -9.07
N ARG A 77 0.97 -1.34 -9.57
CA ARG A 77 0.61 0.04 -9.94
C ARG A 77 0.22 0.91 -8.74
N TYR A 78 0.00 0.31 -7.57
CA TYR A 78 -0.33 1.02 -6.33
C TYR A 78 0.78 0.79 -5.33
N VAL A 79 1.51 1.84 -5.01
CA VAL A 79 2.71 1.75 -4.18
C VAL A 79 2.39 2.11 -2.74
N THR A 80 2.83 1.26 -1.81
CA THR A 80 2.72 1.50 -0.37
C THR A 80 4.10 1.80 0.20
N VAL A 81 4.21 2.93 0.91
CA VAL A 81 5.40 3.26 1.68
C VAL A 81 5.14 2.80 3.12
N PHE A 82 5.88 1.78 3.56
CA PHE A 82 5.65 1.18 4.87
C PHE A 82 6.28 2.00 5.99
N GLN A 83 5.64 1.96 7.17
CA GLN A 83 6.13 2.63 8.37
C GLN A 83 7.51 2.11 8.81
N ASN A 84 7.79 0.85 8.60
CA ASN A 84 9.04 0.17 8.95
C ASN A 84 10.04 0.12 7.80
N TYR A 85 10.00 1.10 6.89
CA TYR A 85 10.87 1.25 5.72
C TYR A 85 10.76 0.15 4.67
N GLY A 86 10.57 -1.11 5.04
CA GLY A 86 10.40 -2.23 4.10
C GLY A 86 11.68 -2.66 3.38
N LEU A 87 12.85 -2.30 3.90
CA LEU A 87 14.12 -2.67 3.28
C LEU A 87 14.50 -4.12 3.59
N LEU A 88 15.17 -4.76 2.62
CA LEU A 88 15.78 -6.08 2.82
C LEU A 88 17.19 -5.86 3.38
N PRO A 89 17.44 -6.20 4.66
CA PRO A 89 18.69 -5.86 5.33
C PRO A 89 19.91 -6.63 4.78
N TRP A 90 19.67 -7.73 4.07
CA TRP A 90 20.73 -8.51 3.43
C TRP A 90 21.07 -8.03 2.02
N ARG A 91 20.45 -6.96 1.54
CA ARG A 91 20.71 -6.36 0.23
C ARG A 91 21.37 -4.98 0.37
N THR A 92 22.12 -4.58 -0.63
CA THR A 92 22.70 -3.23 -0.73
C THR A 92 21.61 -2.20 -1.06
N VAL A 93 21.95 -0.92 -1.00
CA VAL A 93 21.06 0.17 -1.43
C VAL A 93 20.61 -0.06 -2.87
N GLU A 94 21.55 -0.29 -3.77
CA GLU A 94 21.25 -0.51 -5.18
C GLU A 94 20.36 -1.73 -5.42
N SER A 95 20.64 -2.85 -4.76
CA SER A 95 19.86 -4.06 -4.94
C SER A 95 18.48 -4.00 -4.30
N ASN A 96 18.27 -3.17 -3.28
CA ASN A 96 16.94 -2.86 -2.76
C ASN A 96 16.11 -2.09 -3.79
N ILE A 97 16.71 -1.11 -4.46
CA ILE A 97 16.06 -0.35 -5.53
C ILE A 97 15.74 -1.27 -6.70
N GLU A 98 16.68 -2.14 -7.05
CA GLU A 98 16.53 -3.10 -8.15
C GLU A 98 15.34 -4.06 -7.97
N LEU A 99 14.98 -4.37 -6.72
CA LEU A 99 13.87 -5.29 -6.42
C LEU A 99 12.57 -4.85 -7.13
N GLY A 100 12.25 -3.56 -7.13
CA GLY A 100 11.07 -3.04 -7.83
C GLY A 100 11.16 -3.22 -9.34
N LEU A 101 12.36 -3.09 -9.90
CA LEU A 101 12.60 -3.29 -11.32
C LEU A 101 12.52 -4.77 -11.71
N GLU A 102 12.99 -5.67 -10.84
CA GLU A 102 12.83 -7.11 -11.00
C GLU A 102 11.35 -7.49 -11.04
N SER A 103 10.57 -6.95 -10.10
CA SER A 103 9.14 -7.22 -10.01
C SER A 103 8.37 -6.75 -11.24
N LYS A 104 8.79 -5.65 -11.84
CA LYS A 104 8.21 -5.11 -13.08
C LYS A 104 8.81 -5.74 -14.33
N LYS A 105 9.72 -6.68 -14.17
CA LYS A 105 10.40 -7.38 -15.28
C LYS A 105 11.15 -6.44 -16.23
N VAL A 106 11.74 -5.39 -15.70
CA VAL A 106 12.61 -4.49 -16.48
C VAL A 106 13.85 -5.25 -16.91
N PRO A 107 14.30 -5.16 -18.19
CA PRO A 107 15.51 -5.83 -18.66
C PRO A 107 16.73 -5.45 -17.82
N LYS A 108 17.60 -6.44 -17.55
CA LYS A 108 18.79 -6.23 -16.70
C LYS A 108 19.69 -5.11 -17.21
N GLU A 109 19.80 -4.96 -18.52
CA GLU A 109 20.65 -3.95 -19.17
C GLU A 109 20.20 -2.52 -18.87
N GLU A 110 18.91 -2.33 -18.61
CA GLU A 110 18.32 -1.01 -18.34
C GLU A 110 18.35 -0.63 -16.88
N ARG A 111 18.50 -1.60 -15.97
CA ARG A 111 18.41 -1.37 -14.52
C ARG A 111 19.47 -0.43 -13.97
N PRO A 112 20.78 -0.57 -14.33
CA PRO A 112 21.83 0.29 -13.74
C PRO A 112 21.57 1.78 -13.94
N ALA A 113 21.13 2.20 -15.11
CA ALA A 113 20.85 3.60 -15.41
C ALA A 113 19.67 4.13 -14.58
N ILE A 114 18.63 3.32 -14.42
CA ILE A 114 17.45 3.67 -13.62
C ILE A 114 17.81 3.77 -12.14
N ILE A 115 18.58 2.81 -11.63
CA ILE A 115 19.05 2.80 -10.24
C ILE A 115 19.89 4.05 -9.96
N ASP A 116 20.85 4.36 -10.83
CA ASP A 116 21.72 5.53 -10.70
C ASP A 116 20.92 6.84 -10.64
N LYS A 117 19.90 6.96 -11.49
CA LYS A 117 19.00 8.11 -11.48
C LYS A 117 18.33 8.32 -10.12
N TYR A 118 17.79 7.26 -9.53
CA TYR A 118 17.10 7.38 -8.25
C TYR A 118 18.04 7.55 -7.06
N VAL A 119 19.21 6.92 -7.09
CA VAL A 119 20.26 7.12 -6.08
C VAL A 119 20.68 8.59 -6.03
N LYS A 120 20.89 9.21 -7.19
CA LYS A 120 21.22 10.64 -7.29
C LYS A 120 20.07 11.53 -6.85
N MET A 121 18.84 11.18 -7.23
CA MET A 121 17.64 11.95 -6.88
C MET A 121 17.49 12.10 -5.37
N VAL A 122 17.82 11.08 -4.60
CA VAL A 122 17.73 11.10 -3.12
C VAL A 122 19.03 11.46 -2.43
N GLY A 123 20.08 11.83 -3.18
CA GLY A 123 21.34 12.31 -2.63
C GLY A 123 22.25 11.25 -2.04
N LEU A 124 22.14 9.99 -2.48
CA LEU A 124 22.94 8.86 -1.98
C LEU A 124 24.06 8.45 -2.95
N ASP A 125 24.49 9.34 -3.83
CA ASP A 125 25.48 9.07 -4.87
C ASP A 125 26.93 9.40 -4.46
N HIS A 126 27.21 9.47 -3.16
CA HIS A 126 28.54 9.77 -2.59
C HIS A 126 29.17 8.57 -1.88
#